data_2c3b7dc40adb7f713d1a994e2be084e5
#
_entry.id   2c3b7dc40adb7f713d1a994e2be084e5
#
_cell.length_a   1.000
_cell.length_b   1.000
_cell.length_c   1.000
_cell.angle_alpha   90.00
_cell.angle_beta   90.00
_cell.angle_gamma   90.00
#
_symmetry.space_group_name_H-M   'P 1'
#
loop_
_entity.id
_entity.type
_entity.pdbx_description
1 polymer ?
#
loop_
_entity_poly.entity_id
_entity_poly.type
_entity_poly.pdbx_seq_one_letter_code
_entity_poly.pdbx_strand_id
1 'polypeptide(L)'
;VGAVTEYSFKKVDANHTLKVITQLKTMLTDKHIAYVGGYPDGSVKTGASITRAEVAMIFYRLLNDYARTAYTTSIHNFSDVAANAWYAKAVATLANAGIITGDPQGTFRPNDTITRAEFAAIAARFDTSTDDAKGFYTDLDGHWAAELIGRASGRGWVTGYSDGTFRPNQAITRAE
;
A
#
# COMPACT_ATOMS: atom_id res chain seq x y z
N VAL A 1 -1.52 -30.06 -5.00
CA VAL A 1 -1.57 -30.09 -3.55
C VAL A 1 -1.66 -28.66 -3.08
N GLY A 2 -2.69 -28.32 -2.28
CA GLY A 2 -2.89 -26.96 -1.77
C GLY A 2 -1.80 -26.54 -0.77
N ALA A 3 -1.74 -25.25 -0.44
CA ALA A 3 -0.81 -24.73 0.57
C ALA A 3 -1.12 -25.39 1.93
N VAL A 4 -0.09 -25.95 2.55
CA VAL A 4 -0.16 -26.57 3.88
C VAL A 4 0.84 -25.91 4.81
N THR A 5 0.48 -25.74 6.06
CA THR A 5 1.36 -25.19 7.10
C THR A 5 2.24 -26.27 7.73
N GLU A 6 1.87 -27.52 7.61
CA GLU A 6 2.61 -28.67 8.13
C GLU A 6 2.44 -29.86 7.17
N TYR A 7 3.51 -30.62 6.96
CA TYR A 7 3.49 -31.83 6.18
C TYR A 7 4.26 -32.94 6.92
N SER A 8 3.57 -34.07 7.20
CA SER A 8 4.18 -35.21 7.86
C SER A 8 4.31 -36.40 6.89
N PHE A 9 5.50 -36.96 6.80
CA PHE A 9 5.74 -38.19 6.07
C PHE A 9 5.29 -39.37 6.95
N LYS A 10 4.37 -40.18 6.47
CA LYS A 10 3.91 -41.39 7.20
C LYS A 10 4.94 -42.53 7.16
N LYS A 11 5.78 -42.55 6.14
CA LYS A 11 6.83 -43.56 5.96
C LYS A 11 7.98 -42.93 5.17
N VAL A 12 9.19 -43.04 5.67
CA VAL A 12 10.42 -42.59 4.98
C VAL A 12 11.20 -43.85 4.62
N ASP A 13 11.01 -44.34 3.40
CA ASP A 13 11.65 -45.53 2.86
C ASP A 13 12.58 -45.25 1.66
N ALA A 14 12.72 -43.99 1.29
CA ALA A 14 13.63 -43.51 0.26
C ALA A 14 14.03 -42.05 0.51
N ASN A 15 15.01 -41.53 -0.24
CA ASN A 15 15.37 -40.12 -0.23
C ASN A 15 14.26 -39.29 -0.87
N HIS A 16 13.68 -38.37 -0.11
CA HIS A 16 12.67 -37.44 -0.57
C HIS A 16 13.26 -36.02 -0.69
N THR A 17 12.94 -35.36 -1.79
CA THR A 17 13.25 -33.92 -1.96
C THR A 17 11.98 -33.13 -1.70
N LEU A 18 11.97 -32.28 -0.67
CA LEU A 18 10.91 -31.34 -0.39
C LEU A 18 11.29 -29.98 -1.00
N LYS A 19 10.58 -29.57 -2.05
CA LYS A 19 10.67 -28.21 -2.59
C LYS A 19 9.59 -27.38 -1.94
N VAL A 20 9.96 -26.55 -0.96
CA VAL A 20 9.06 -25.54 -0.39
C VAL A 20 9.01 -24.36 -1.34
N ILE A 21 7.89 -24.14 -1.99
CA ILE A 21 7.61 -22.94 -2.76
C ILE A 21 6.79 -22.04 -1.85
N THR A 22 7.44 -21.09 -1.20
CA THR A 22 6.75 -19.99 -0.52
C THR A 22 6.37 -18.96 -1.57
N GLN A 23 5.15 -19.03 -2.07
CA GLN A 23 4.58 -17.94 -2.82
C GLN A 23 4.20 -16.87 -1.80
N LEU A 24 4.92 -15.75 -1.80
CA LEU A 24 4.53 -14.57 -1.03
C LEU A 24 3.13 -14.17 -1.50
N LYS A 25 2.16 -14.38 -0.62
CA LYS A 25 0.77 -14.07 -0.94
C LYS A 25 0.65 -12.56 -0.98
N THR A 26 0.40 -12.00 -2.15
CA THR A 26 0.16 -10.56 -2.30
C THR A 26 -0.97 -10.15 -1.35
N MET A 27 -0.83 -8.99 -0.72
CA MET A 27 -1.88 -8.48 0.18
C MET A 27 -3.06 -7.90 -0.60
N LEU A 28 -2.88 -7.63 -1.88
CA LEU A 28 -3.89 -7.03 -2.73
C LEU A 28 -4.75 -8.12 -3.39
N THR A 29 -6.02 -7.78 -3.62
CA THR A 29 -6.98 -8.65 -4.32
C THR A 29 -6.71 -8.64 -5.82
N ASP A 30 -6.93 -9.78 -6.46
CA ASP A 30 -6.98 -9.96 -7.91
C ASP A 30 -8.40 -9.79 -8.49
N LYS A 31 -9.38 -9.55 -7.61
CA LYS A 31 -10.78 -9.37 -8.00
C LYS A 31 -11.04 -7.94 -8.47
N HIS A 32 -11.82 -7.80 -9.54
CA HIS A 32 -12.34 -6.50 -9.97
C HIS A 32 -13.45 -6.04 -9.01
N ILE A 33 -13.12 -5.09 -8.15
CA ILE A 33 -14.04 -4.49 -7.17
C ILE A 33 -14.04 -2.97 -7.30
N ALA A 34 -15.12 -2.34 -6.90
CA ALA A 34 -15.19 -0.88 -6.81
C ALA A 34 -14.38 -0.40 -5.60
N TYR A 35 -13.17 0.10 -5.82
CA TYR A 35 -12.30 0.62 -4.76
C TYR A 35 -12.33 2.14 -4.65
N VAL A 36 -12.71 2.85 -5.71
CA VAL A 36 -12.93 4.30 -5.69
C VAL A 36 -14.41 4.58 -5.46
N GLY A 37 -14.74 5.30 -4.38
CA GLY A 37 -16.10 5.80 -4.13
C GLY A 37 -16.30 7.16 -4.78
N GLY A 38 -17.44 7.38 -5.41
CA GLY A 38 -17.91 8.70 -5.83
C GLY A 38 -18.47 9.51 -4.66
N TYR A 39 -18.82 10.76 -4.94
CA TYR A 39 -19.50 11.65 -4.01
C TYR A 39 -21.02 11.45 -4.04
N PRO A 40 -21.77 11.92 -3.02
CA PRO A 40 -23.24 11.80 -3.01
C PRO A 40 -23.94 12.46 -4.19
N ASP A 41 -23.29 13.44 -4.84
CA ASP A 41 -23.77 14.10 -6.06
C ASP A 41 -23.55 13.27 -7.34
N GLY A 42 -23.06 12.03 -7.21
CA GLY A 42 -22.77 11.12 -8.32
C GLY A 42 -21.45 11.43 -9.07
N SER A 43 -20.72 12.46 -8.68
CA SER A 43 -19.47 12.83 -9.31
C SER A 43 -18.27 12.04 -8.76
N VAL A 44 -17.19 11.92 -9.54
CA VAL A 44 -15.89 11.37 -9.10
C VAL A 44 -14.90 12.49 -8.80
N LYS A 45 -15.12 13.69 -9.32
CA LYS A 45 -14.26 14.88 -9.15
C LYS A 45 -12.80 14.60 -9.51
N THR A 46 -12.57 14.10 -10.70
CA THR A 46 -11.26 13.63 -11.18
C THR A 46 -10.13 14.66 -11.05
N GLY A 47 -10.41 15.93 -11.25
CA GLY A 47 -9.44 17.02 -11.12
C GLY A 47 -9.21 17.52 -9.69
N ALA A 48 -9.96 17.03 -8.70
CA ALA A 48 -9.73 17.41 -7.31
C ALA A 48 -8.56 16.62 -6.71
N SER A 49 -7.80 17.25 -5.81
CA SER A 49 -6.79 16.55 -5.03
C SER A 49 -7.44 15.47 -4.15
N ILE A 50 -6.75 14.37 -3.95
CA ILE A 50 -7.20 13.28 -3.08
C ILE A 50 -6.57 13.40 -1.70
N THR A 51 -7.36 13.11 -0.66
CA THR A 51 -6.87 13.15 0.73
C THR A 51 -6.19 11.85 1.14
N ARG A 52 -5.36 11.93 2.17
CA ARG A 52 -4.69 10.76 2.77
C ARG A 52 -5.69 9.73 3.28
N ALA A 53 -6.83 10.17 3.85
CA ALA A 53 -7.90 9.27 4.29
C ALA A 53 -8.60 8.55 3.13
N GLU A 54 -8.84 9.24 2.00
CA GLU A 54 -9.41 8.63 0.80
C GLU A 54 -8.48 7.58 0.21
N VAL A 55 -7.18 7.85 0.14
CA VAL A 55 -6.17 6.88 -0.32
C VAL A 55 -6.09 5.68 0.61
N ALA A 56 -6.09 5.88 1.93
CA ALA A 56 -6.13 4.78 2.89
C ALA A 56 -7.37 3.89 2.68
N MET A 57 -8.53 4.48 2.41
CA MET A 57 -9.76 3.72 2.14
C MET A 57 -9.65 2.92 0.83
N ILE A 58 -9.02 3.47 -0.22
CA ILE A 58 -8.79 2.77 -1.48
C ILE A 58 -7.93 1.53 -1.24
N PHE A 59 -6.76 1.68 -0.62
CA PHE A 59 -5.89 0.55 -0.33
C PHE A 59 -6.51 -0.48 0.62
N TYR A 60 -7.28 -0.03 1.62
CA TYR A 60 -8.02 -0.95 2.49
C TYR A 60 -9.05 -1.79 1.72
N ARG A 61 -9.75 -1.21 0.75
CA ARG A 61 -10.69 -1.93 -0.11
C ARG A 61 -9.97 -2.93 -1.02
N LEU A 62 -8.78 -2.61 -1.47
CA LEU A 62 -7.94 -3.48 -2.30
C LEU A 62 -7.30 -4.65 -1.53
N LEU A 63 -7.33 -4.66 -0.19
CA LEU A 63 -6.84 -5.80 0.57
C LEU A 63 -7.64 -7.07 0.23
N ASN A 64 -6.94 -8.17 0.03
CA ASN A 64 -7.57 -9.48 -0.13
C ASN A 64 -8.09 -10.03 1.22
N ASP A 65 -8.85 -11.13 1.17
CA ASP A 65 -9.47 -11.69 2.36
C ASP A 65 -8.45 -12.16 3.41
N TYR A 66 -7.28 -12.64 2.98
CA TYR A 66 -6.19 -13.01 3.87
C TYR A 66 -5.66 -11.82 4.65
N ALA A 67 -5.29 -10.74 3.96
CA ALA A 67 -4.77 -9.53 4.59
C ALA A 67 -5.82 -8.87 5.50
N ARG A 68 -7.08 -8.86 5.09
CA ARG A 68 -8.18 -8.40 5.94
C ARG A 68 -8.28 -9.21 7.24
N THR A 69 -8.25 -10.54 7.15
CA THR A 69 -8.33 -11.41 8.34
C THR A 69 -7.12 -11.23 9.25
N ALA A 70 -5.92 -11.11 8.67
CA ALA A 70 -4.68 -11.03 9.43
C ALA A 70 -4.48 -9.67 10.13
N TYR A 71 -4.89 -8.57 9.48
CA TYR A 71 -4.51 -7.23 9.92
C TYR A 71 -5.67 -6.34 10.37
N THR A 72 -6.94 -6.73 10.19
CA THR A 72 -8.07 -5.90 10.63
C THR A 72 -8.02 -5.61 12.12
N THR A 73 -8.02 -4.34 12.45
CA THR A 73 -8.08 -3.80 13.81
C THR A 73 -8.77 -2.43 13.82
N SER A 74 -9.22 -2.00 14.96
CA SER A 74 -9.62 -0.61 15.22
C SER A 74 -8.63 0.13 16.12
N ILE A 75 -7.52 -0.53 16.51
CA ILE A 75 -6.50 0.05 17.39
C ILE A 75 -5.44 0.75 16.54
N HIS A 76 -5.16 2.00 16.83
CA HIS A 76 -4.10 2.79 16.23
C HIS A 76 -3.57 3.82 17.26
N ASN A 77 -2.37 4.37 16.97
CA ASN A 77 -1.70 5.34 17.84
C ASN A 77 -1.73 6.77 17.26
N PHE A 78 -2.56 7.04 16.23
CA PHE A 78 -2.64 8.38 15.64
C PHE A 78 -3.57 9.26 16.45
N SER A 79 -3.03 10.38 16.97
CA SER A 79 -3.76 11.31 17.84
C SER A 79 -4.87 12.09 17.13
N ASP A 80 -4.79 12.20 15.82
CA ASP A 80 -5.71 12.96 14.96
C ASP A 80 -6.71 12.09 14.18
N VAL A 81 -6.79 10.80 14.52
CA VAL A 81 -7.77 9.86 13.93
C VAL A 81 -8.82 9.53 15.00
N ALA A 82 -10.01 10.12 14.88
CA ALA A 82 -11.11 9.81 15.75
C ALA A 82 -11.61 8.37 15.52
N ALA A 83 -11.89 7.62 16.58
CA ALA A 83 -12.28 6.20 16.51
C ALA A 83 -13.57 5.96 15.69
N ASN A 84 -14.45 6.95 15.62
CA ASN A 84 -15.70 6.90 14.83
C ASN A 84 -15.58 7.50 13.43
N ALA A 85 -14.39 7.91 13.00
CA ALA A 85 -14.19 8.43 11.65
C ALA A 85 -14.40 7.32 10.61
N TRP A 86 -14.98 7.66 9.47
CA TRP A 86 -15.29 6.71 8.38
C TRP A 86 -14.06 5.98 7.83
N TYR A 87 -12.89 6.56 7.99
CA TYR A 87 -11.59 6.00 7.57
C TYR A 87 -10.83 5.30 8.72
N ALA A 88 -11.26 5.45 9.98
CA ALA A 88 -10.48 4.99 11.14
C ALA A 88 -10.07 3.52 11.04
N LYS A 89 -11.00 2.63 10.70
CA LYS A 89 -10.73 1.21 10.53
C LYS A 89 -9.73 0.92 9.41
N ALA A 90 -9.81 1.65 8.30
CA ALA A 90 -8.88 1.50 7.18
C ALA A 90 -7.47 1.91 7.58
N VAL A 91 -7.34 3.07 8.23
CA VAL A 91 -6.05 3.59 8.73
C VAL A 91 -5.45 2.63 9.76
N ALA A 92 -6.23 2.18 10.74
CA ALA A 92 -5.78 1.24 11.76
C ALA A 92 -5.28 -0.08 11.15
N THR A 93 -6.05 -0.64 10.21
CA THR A 93 -5.69 -1.91 9.54
C THR A 93 -4.41 -1.79 8.73
N LEU A 94 -4.27 -0.72 7.93
CA LEU A 94 -3.08 -0.50 7.12
C LEU A 94 -1.85 -0.16 7.97
N ALA A 95 -2.03 0.53 9.10
CA ALA A 95 -0.97 0.76 10.07
C ALA A 95 -0.50 -0.54 10.73
N ASN A 96 -1.44 -1.40 11.14
CA ASN A 96 -1.14 -2.72 11.69
C ASN A 96 -0.41 -3.64 10.69
N ALA A 97 -0.68 -3.46 9.40
CA ALA A 97 0.02 -4.14 8.31
C ALA A 97 1.37 -3.52 7.94
N GLY A 98 1.79 -2.40 8.57
CA GLY A 98 3.02 -1.68 8.25
C GLY A 98 2.98 -0.89 6.95
N ILE A 99 1.82 -0.75 6.32
CA ILE A 99 1.64 -0.03 5.04
C ILE A 99 1.58 1.48 5.26
N ILE A 100 0.94 1.92 6.35
CA ILE A 100 0.87 3.32 6.78
C ILE A 100 1.69 3.49 8.05
N THR A 101 2.53 4.52 8.11
CA THR A 101 3.40 4.78 9.27
C THR A 101 3.06 6.08 10.00
N GLY A 102 2.27 6.97 9.42
CA GLY A 102 2.07 8.31 9.93
C GLY A 102 3.34 9.17 9.87
N ASP A 103 3.35 10.24 10.64
CA ASP A 103 4.51 11.12 10.78
C ASP A 103 5.18 10.94 12.17
N PRO A 104 6.39 11.51 12.37
CA PRO A 104 7.12 11.38 13.64
C PRO A 104 6.39 11.96 14.88
N GLN A 105 5.41 12.83 14.66
CA GLN A 105 4.60 13.44 15.71
C GLN A 105 3.43 12.55 16.15
N GLY A 106 3.28 11.36 15.54
CA GLY A 106 2.20 10.44 15.86
C GLY A 106 0.86 10.87 15.28
N THR A 107 0.86 11.59 14.16
CA THR A 107 -0.34 11.97 13.42
C THR A 107 -0.43 11.27 12.06
N PHE A 108 -1.62 11.10 11.54
CA PHE A 108 -1.88 10.56 10.21
C PHE A 108 -2.20 11.66 9.20
N ARG A 109 -2.73 12.78 9.63
CA ARG A 109 -3.18 13.93 8.81
C ARG A 109 -4.22 13.50 7.76
N PRO A 110 -5.39 12.99 8.18
CA PRO A 110 -6.35 12.35 7.28
C PRO A 110 -6.93 13.29 6.21
N ASN A 111 -7.06 14.57 6.53
CA ASN A 111 -7.68 15.58 5.66
C ASN A 111 -6.67 16.29 4.75
N ASP A 112 -5.38 16.09 4.95
CA ASP A 112 -4.36 16.66 4.08
C ASP A 112 -4.37 15.96 2.73
N THR A 113 -4.06 16.72 1.67
CA THR A 113 -3.81 16.12 0.35
C THR A 113 -2.57 15.26 0.39
N ILE A 114 -2.62 14.10 -0.27
CA ILE A 114 -1.46 13.22 -0.34
C ILE A 114 -0.51 13.67 -1.45
N THR A 115 0.80 13.61 -1.18
CA THR A 115 1.82 13.86 -2.19
C THR A 115 2.12 12.61 -3.01
N ARG A 116 2.74 12.79 -4.18
CA ARG A 116 3.22 11.71 -5.04
C ARG A 116 4.18 10.77 -4.31
N ALA A 117 5.07 11.32 -3.49
CA ALA A 117 6.00 10.55 -2.69
C ALA A 117 5.30 9.70 -1.63
N GLU A 118 4.34 10.27 -0.91
CA GLU A 118 3.57 9.55 0.11
C GLU A 118 2.74 8.43 -0.50
N PHE A 119 2.10 8.67 -1.65
CA PHE A 119 1.36 7.63 -2.38
C PHE A 119 2.28 6.49 -2.85
N ALA A 120 3.41 6.83 -3.49
CA ALA A 120 4.40 5.85 -3.95
C ALA A 120 4.95 5.03 -2.78
N ALA A 121 5.20 5.66 -1.63
CA ALA A 121 5.67 4.98 -0.43
C ALA A 121 4.64 3.98 0.12
N ILE A 122 3.36 4.32 0.12
CA ILE A 122 2.28 3.39 0.49
C ILE A 122 2.24 2.22 -0.49
N ALA A 123 2.23 2.49 -1.81
CA ALA A 123 2.21 1.45 -2.83
C ALA A 123 3.43 0.51 -2.71
N ALA A 124 4.64 1.04 -2.56
CA ALA A 124 5.87 0.26 -2.43
C ALA A 124 5.88 -0.69 -1.23
N ARG A 125 5.19 -0.36 -0.14
CA ARG A 125 5.11 -1.23 1.05
C ARG A 125 4.25 -2.49 0.86
N PHE A 126 3.47 -2.56 -0.20
CA PHE A 126 2.81 -3.80 -0.61
C PHE A 126 3.76 -4.75 -1.32
N ASP A 127 4.91 -4.27 -1.80
CA ASP A 127 5.92 -5.10 -2.42
C ASP A 127 6.85 -5.69 -1.34
N THR A 128 6.92 -7.00 -1.29
CA THR A 128 7.81 -7.75 -0.39
C THR A 128 9.09 -8.18 -1.07
N SER A 129 9.30 -7.83 -2.33
CA SER A 129 10.53 -8.14 -3.04
C SER A 129 11.68 -7.24 -2.55
N THR A 130 12.88 -7.79 -2.62
CA THR A 130 14.13 -7.07 -2.30
C THR A 130 14.80 -6.51 -3.55
N ASP A 131 14.13 -6.56 -4.71
CA ASP A 131 14.70 -6.09 -5.95
C ASP A 131 14.86 -4.57 -5.91
N ASP A 132 16.09 -4.10 -5.95
CA ASP A 132 16.47 -2.69 -6.03
C ASP A 132 16.12 -2.12 -7.41
N ALA A 133 14.85 -1.87 -7.65
CA ALA A 133 14.43 -1.16 -8.84
C ALA A 133 14.75 0.33 -8.64
N LYS A 134 15.86 0.78 -9.19
CA LYS A 134 16.26 2.18 -9.18
C LYS A 134 15.50 2.92 -10.27
N GLY A 135 14.48 3.67 -9.90
CA GLY A 135 13.97 4.75 -10.74
C GLY A 135 14.98 5.92 -10.68
N PHE A 136 15.50 6.32 -11.82
CA PHE A 136 16.44 7.43 -11.92
C PHE A 136 15.67 8.72 -12.14
N TYR A 137 15.27 9.38 -11.06
CA TYR A 137 14.65 10.71 -11.14
C TYR A 137 15.63 11.74 -10.59
N THR A 138 15.78 12.86 -11.30
CA THR A 138 16.79 13.87 -11.02
C THR A 138 16.50 14.69 -9.76
N ASP A 139 15.26 14.64 -9.26
CA ASP A 139 14.78 15.42 -8.11
C ASP A 139 14.57 14.58 -6.83
N LEU A 140 15.18 13.40 -6.76
CA LEU A 140 15.08 12.51 -5.59
C LEU A 140 16.34 12.43 -4.74
N ASP A 141 17.39 13.17 -5.08
CA ASP A 141 18.63 13.15 -4.30
C ASP A 141 18.37 13.63 -2.87
N GLY A 142 18.73 12.79 -1.88
CA GLY A 142 18.48 13.05 -0.47
C GLY A 142 17.00 13.00 -0.03
N HIS A 143 16.07 12.70 -0.94
CA HIS A 143 14.65 12.64 -0.58
C HIS A 143 14.33 11.37 0.20
N TRP A 144 13.58 11.48 1.32
CA TRP A 144 13.25 10.36 2.22
C TRP A 144 12.57 9.16 1.54
N ALA A 145 11.80 9.42 0.47
CA ALA A 145 11.06 8.37 -0.24
C ALA A 145 11.79 7.86 -1.49
N ALA A 146 13.03 8.27 -1.76
CA ALA A 146 13.74 7.94 -3.00
C ALA A 146 13.76 6.43 -3.29
N GLU A 147 14.09 5.61 -2.31
CA GLU A 147 14.10 4.14 -2.42
C GLU A 147 12.69 3.59 -2.72
N LEU A 148 11.68 4.03 -1.96
CA LEU A 148 10.30 3.57 -2.12
C LEU A 148 9.72 3.98 -3.47
N ILE A 149 10.01 5.19 -3.95
CA ILE A 149 9.64 5.64 -5.29
C ILE A 149 10.34 4.78 -6.36
N GLY A 150 11.62 4.48 -6.18
CA GLY A 150 12.37 3.59 -7.07
C GLY A 150 11.74 2.21 -7.18
N ARG A 151 11.35 1.62 -6.05
CA ARG A 151 10.66 0.31 -6.00
C ARG A 151 9.29 0.36 -6.69
N ALA A 152 8.46 1.35 -6.38
CA ALA A 152 7.14 1.50 -7.01
C ALA A 152 7.25 1.74 -8.53
N SER A 153 8.25 2.50 -8.98
CA SER A 153 8.53 2.74 -10.40
C SER A 153 9.02 1.49 -11.11
N GLY A 154 9.90 0.73 -10.50
CA GLY A 154 10.40 -0.53 -11.06
C GLY A 154 9.31 -1.57 -11.25
N ARG A 155 8.23 -1.50 -10.46
CA ARG A 155 7.02 -2.30 -10.63
C ARG A 155 6.02 -1.72 -11.65
N GLY A 156 6.29 -0.53 -12.18
CA GLY A 156 5.37 0.16 -13.08
C GLY A 156 4.11 0.71 -12.38
N TRP A 157 4.13 0.81 -11.05
CA TRP A 157 2.98 1.32 -10.28
C TRP A 157 2.89 2.83 -10.27
N VAL A 158 4.03 3.49 -10.42
CA VAL A 158 4.12 4.94 -10.58
C VAL A 158 5.13 5.26 -11.69
N THR A 159 4.94 6.42 -12.34
CA THR A 159 5.86 6.92 -13.36
C THR A 159 6.21 8.37 -13.07
N GLY A 160 7.40 8.79 -13.49
CA GLY A 160 7.80 10.19 -13.48
C GLY A 160 7.36 10.93 -14.74
N TYR A 161 7.89 12.10 -14.92
CA TYR A 161 7.62 12.99 -16.04
C TYR A 161 8.68 12.83 -17.14
N SER A 162 8.36 13.28 -18.34
CA SER A 162 9.26 13.22 -19.51
C SER A 162 10.54 14.08 -19.36
N ASP A 163 10.55 15.00 -18.41
CA ASP A 163 11.72 15.82 -18.04
C ASP A 163 12.70 15.12 -17.09
N GLY A 164 12.43 13.86 -16.75
CA GLY A 164 13.25 13.06 -15.84
C GLY A 164 12.99 13.32 -14.35
N THR A 165 11.96 14.10 -14.00
CA THR A 165 11.57 14.35 -12.61
C THR A 165 10.45 13.42 -12.15
N PHE A 166 10.34 13.22 -10.82
CA PHE A 166 9.20 12.55 -10.18
C PHE A 166 8.21 13.53 -9.56
N ARG A 167 8.68 14.68 -9.15
CA ARG A 167 7.94 15.73 -8.42
C ARG A 167 7.34 15.21 -7.11
N PRO A 168 8.18 14.73 -6.18
CA PRO A 168 7.77 13.98 -5.00
C PRO A 168 6.80 14.73 -4.09
N ASN A 169 6.95 16.03 -3.97
CA ASN A 169 6.15 16.88 -3.08
C ASN A 169 4.86 17.43 -3.74
N GLN A 170 4.62 17.13 -5.00
CA GLN A 170 3.39 17.52 -5.68
C GLN A 170 2.21 16.70 -5.16
N ALA A 171 1.09 17.38 -4.83
CA ALA A 171 -0.16 16.68 -4.53
C ALA A 171 -0.70 15.97 -5.77
N ILE A 172 -1.31 14.80 -5.58
CA ILE A 172 -1.97 14.07 -6.67
C ILE A 172 -3.47 14.38 -6.71
N THR A 173 -4.03 14.22 -7.89
CA THR A 173 -5.47 14.29 -8.11
C THR A 173 -6.12 12.91 -7.97
N ARG A 174 -7.45 12.90 -7.94
CA ARG A 174 -8.22 11.63 -7.92
C ARG A 174 -8.12 10.84 -9.24
N ALA A 175 -7.70 11.47 -10.33
CA ALA A 175 -7.47 10.81 -11.62
C ALA A 175 -6.08 10.17 -11.75
N GLU A 176 -5.09 10.68 -11.03
CA GLU A 176 -3.75 10.11 -10.97
C GLU A 176 -3.70 8.92 -10.01
#